data_6f7f457355d4c66fe2336c464bc1182f
#
_entry.id   6f7f457355d4c66fe2336c464bc1182f
#
_cell.length_a   1.000
_cell.length_b   1.000
_cell.length_c   1.000
_cell.angle_alpha   90.00
_cell.angle_beta   90.00
_cell.angle_gamma   90.00
#
_symmetry.space_group_name_H-M   'P 1'
#
loop_
_entity.id
_entity.type
_entity.pdbx_description
1 polymer ?
#
loop_
_entity_poly.entity_id
_entity_poly.type
_entity_poly.pdbx_seq_one_letter_code
_entity_poly.pdbx_strand_id
1 'polypeptide(L)'
;MVRGVYIQRASAEHMTVEAALRRYLREVTPTKRESTQAGEHKKAKALIQHLGRYSLAALNAELIAQFRDMRLAGDVDEKGKTIPRSNNTVRLELALLSHLFTVAIKEWGIGLPVNPVSNIRRPAPGAGRNRRLTKDEQKRLWSAVNAYSNPMFRWIVKIALETGMRLSEITTLRISQVDLDRRIVRLEHTKNSTPRTVPLTIQASQAFTEALDHPIRPPETDLIFFGEPGKDGKRRPYLFDKAWTDAKATAGLTDFRFHDLRHEAVSRFVEAGLSDQEVSAISGHKSMQMLKRYTHLRAEDLVAKLDRLKA
;
A
#
# COMPACT_ATOMS: atom_id res chain seq x y z
N MET A 1 -0.54 -32.34 43.07
CA MET A 1 -1.55 -31.29 43.05
C MET A 1 -1.44 -30.55 41.72
N VAL A 2 -2.34 -30.77 40.79
CA VAL A 2 -2.44 -29.98 39.56
C VAL A 2 -3.10 -28.67 39.94
N ARG A 3 -2.35 -27.55 39.98
CA ARG A 3 -2.92 -26.22 40.15
C ARG A 3 -3.75 -25.91 38.91
N GLY A 4 -5.07 -26.11 38.98
CA GLY A 4 -6.01 -25.69 37.94
C GLY A 4 -5.91 -24.18 37.74
N VAL A 5 -5.50 -23.74 36.56
CA VAL A 5 -5.60 -22.32 36.19
C VAL A 5 -7.07 -22.02 35.99
N TYR A 6 -7.67 -21.29 36.94
CA TYR A 6 -9.05 -20.81 36.83
C TYR A 6 -9.10 -19.72 35.79
N ILE A 7 -9.61 -20.06 34.61
CA ILE A 7 -9.84 -19.10 33.53
C ILE A 7 -11.25 -18.53 33.71
N GLN A 8 -11.35 -17.26 34.07
CA GLN A 8 -12.62 -16.57 34.26
C GLN A 8 -13.31 -16.37 32.89
N ARG A 9 -14.12 -17.33 32.48
CA ARG A 9 -14.79 -17.30 31.13
C ARG A 9 -15.96 -16.31 31.08
N ALA A 10 -16.51 -15.88 32.21
CA ALA A 10 -17.68 -15.00 32.24
C ALA A 10 -17.53 -13.72 31.42
N SER A 11 -16.34 -13.09 31.43
CA SER A 11 -16.08 -11.88 30.63
C SER A 11 -16.10 -12.15 29.11
N ALA A 12 -15.65 -13.33 28.67
CA ALA A 12 -15.65 -13.74 27.26
C ALA A 12 -17.06 -14.09 26.75
N GLU A 13 -17.91 -14.62 27.62
CA GLU A 13 -19.29 -14.99 27.31
C GLU A 13 -20.19 -13.76 27.17
N HIS A 14 -19.94 -12.70 27.95
CA HIS A 14 -20.74 -11.47 27.93
C HIS A 14 -20.23 -10.43 26.89
N MET A 15 -18.95 -10.46 26.53
CA MET A 15 -18.41 -9.49 25.57
C MET A 15 -18.67 -9.93 24.14
N THR A 16 -19.51 -9.17 23.42
CA THR A 16 -19.74 -9.42 21.99
C THR A 16 -18.55 -8.98 21.13
N VAL A 17 -18.42 -9.56 19.94
CA VAL A 17 -17.40 -9.16 18.94
C VAL A 17 -17.56 -7.68 18.58
N GLU A 18 -18.79 -7.17 18.48
CA GLU A 18 -19.03 -5.74 18.25
C GLU A 18 -18.50 -4.88 19.40
N ALA A 19 -18.83 -5.21 20.64
CA ALA A 19 -18.34 -4.47 21.82
C ALA A 19 -16.81 -4.49 21.90
N ALA A 20 -16.21 -5.65 21.65
CA ALA A 20 -14.76 -5.82 21.61
C ALA A 20 -14.10 -5.02 20.48
N LEU A 21 -14.66 -5.02 19.27
CA LEU A 21 -14.15 -4.22 18.15
C LEU A 21 -14.27 -2.73 18.40
N ARG A 22 -15.39 -2.27 18.97
CA ARG A 22 -15.57 -0.85 19.37
C ARG A 22 -14.54 -0.44 20.42
N ARG A 23 -14.27 -1.30 21.41
CA ARG A 23 -13.22 -1.09 22.41
C ARG A 23 -11.84 -1.03 21.73
N TYR A 24 -11.53 -1.95 20.84
CA TYR A 24 -10.28 -2.00 20.10
C TYR A 24 -10.06 -0.74 19.25
N LEU A 25 -11.10 -0.28 18.54
CA LEU A 25 -11.04 0.94 17.74
C LEU A 25 -10.81 2.20 18.59
N ARG A 26 -11.24 2.21 19.85
CA ARG A 26 -11.06 3.33 20.79
C ARG A 26 -9.68 3.28 21.48
N GLU A 27 -9.19 2.11 21.86
CA GLU A 27 -8.02 1.96 22.73
C GLU A 27 -6.73 1.60 21.93
N VAL A 28 -6.84 0.77 20.92
CA VAL A 28 -5.67 0.22 20.17
C VAL A 28 -5.45 0.93 18.84
N THR A 29 -6.51 1.18 18.10
CA THR A 29 -6.40 1.77 16.76
C THR A 29 -5.75 3.17 16.77
N PRO A 30 -6.02 4.08 17.73
CA PRO A 30 -5.41 5.43 17.73
C PRO A 30 -3.89 5.44 17.91
N THR A 31 -3.30 4.38 18.44
CA THR A 31 -1.82 4.26 18.56
C THR A 31 -1.12 4.01 17.22
N LYS A 32 -1.88 3.79 16.15
CA LYS A 32 -1.39 3.44 14.83
C LYS A 32 -1.43 4.63 13.88
N ARG A 33 -0.76 4.49 12.73
CA ARG A 33 -0.77 5.53 11.68
C ARG A 33 -2.19 5.74 11.15
N GLU A 34 -2.56 6.97 10.80
CA GLU A 34 -3.89 7.35 10.29
C GLU A 34 -4.41 6.44 9.17
N SER A 35 -3.55 6.10 8.19
CA SER A 35 -3.92 5.20 7.10
C SER A 35 -4.28 3.78 7.58
N THR A 36 -3.66 3.31 8.67
CA THR A 36 -4.00 2.04 9.32
C THR A 36 -5.31 2.15 10.06
N GLN A 37 -5.52 3.26 10.78
CA GLN A 37 -6.77 3.55 11.50
C GLN A 37 -7.96 3.51 10.54
N ALA A 38 -7.91 4.26 9.43
CA ALA A 38 -8.95 4.27 8.42
C ALA A 38 -9.22 2.87 7.82
N GLY A 39 -8.15 2.09 7.60
CA GLY A 39 -8.24 0.71 7.13
C GLY A 39 -8.86 -0.23 8.16
N GLU A 40 -8.58 -0.07 9.45
CA GLU A 40 -9.16 -0.86 10.54
C GLU A 40 -10.65 -0.57 10.72
N HIS A 41 -11.06 0.69 10.69
CA HIS A 41 -12.48 1.07 10.72
C HIS A 41 -13.30 0.39 9.61
N LYS A 42 -12.78 0.39 8.37
CA LYS A 42 -13.46 -0.29 7.23
C LYS A 42 -13.60 -1.79 7.46
N LYS A 43 -12.56 -2.46 7.95
CA LYS A 43 -12.58 -3.90 8.21
C LYS A 43 -13.47 -4.24 9.41
N ALA A 44 -13.42 -3.43 10.47
CA ALA A 44 -14.27 -3.60 11.65
C ALA A 44 -15.76 -3.52 11.27
N LYS A 45 -16.15 -2.61 10.36
CA LYS A 45 -17.54 -2.54 9.87
C LYS A 45 -18.01 -3.87 9.29
N ALA A 46 -17.20 -4.52 8.45
CA ALA A 46 -17.54 -5.82 7.88
C ALA A 46 -17.62 -6.92 8.96
N LEU A 47 -16.66 -6.95 9.89
CA LEU A 47 -16.66 -7.92 10.99
C LEU A 47 -17.86 -7.75 11.92
N ILE A 48 -18.23 -6.51 12.24
CA ILE A 48 -19.41 -6.21 13.07
C ILE A 48 -20.69 -6.65 12.36
N GLN A 49 -20.83 -6.38 11.06
CA GLN A 49 -21.99 -6.74 10.27
C GLN A 49 -22.27 -8.25 10.33
N HIS A 50 -21.23 -9.08 10.23
CA HIS A 50 -21.41 -10.53 10.11
C HIS A 50 -21.21 -11.31 11.42
N LEU A 51 -20.34 -10.82 12.29
CA LEU A 51 -19.94 -11.52 13.51
C LEU A 51 -20.28 -10.76 14.79
N GLY A 52 -20.72 -9.52 14.69
CA GLY A 52 -20.87 -8.60 15.83
C GLY A 52 -21.72 -9.10 17.00
N ARG A 53 -22.77 -9.87 16.69
CA ARG A 53 -23.72 -10.40 17.68
C ARG A 53 -23.19 -11.60 18.49
N TYR A 54 -22.16 -12.29 18.01
CA TYR A 54 -21.58 -13.40 18.75
C TYR A 54 -20.75 -12.90 19.93
N SER A 55 -20.77 -13.63 21.05
CA SER A 55 -19.78 -13.38 22.11
C SER A 55 -18.40 -13.87 21.68
N LEU A 56 -17.34 -13.33 22.31
CA LEU A 56 -15.98 -13.79 22.03
C LEU A 56 -15.79 -15.28 22.34
N ALA A 57 -16.49 -15.79 23.36
CA ALA A 57 -16.45 -17.21 23.73
C ALA A 57 -17.18 -18.11 22.71
N ALA A 58 -18.24 -17.60 22.08
CA ALA A 58 -19.02 -18.35 21.09
C ALA A 58 -18.33 -18.44 19.72
N LEU A 59 -17.38 -17.51 19.44
CA LEU A 59 -16.74 -17.45 18.14
C LEU A 59 -15.65 -18.52 18.03
N ASN A 60 -15.99 -19.64 17.43
CA ASN A 60 -15.11 -20.78 17.19
C ASN A 60 -14.51 -20.79 15.77
N ALA A 61 -13.62 -21.73 15.49
CA ALA A 61 -12.96 -21.86 14.19
C ALA A 61 -13.95 -22.10 13.05
N GLU A 62 -15.04 -22.84 13.30
CA GLU A 62 -16.06 -23.15 12.30
C GLU A 62 -16.80 -21.89 11.84
N LEU A 63 -17.31 -21.08 12.77
CA LEU A 63 -17.99 -19.81 12.46
C LEU A 63 -17.08 -18.83 11.71
N ILE A 64 -15.79 -18.80 12.07
CA ILE A 64 -14.81 -17.94 11.38
C ILE A 64 -14.53 -18.48 9.97
N ALA A 65 -14.49 -19.80 9.78
CA ALA A 65 -14.34 -20.40 8.45
C ALA A 65 -15.59 -20.11 7.58
N GLN A 66 -16.79 -20.22 8.13
CA GLN A 66 -18.04 -19.85 7.44
C GLN A 66 -18.03 -18.37 7.04
N PHE A 67 -17.62 -17.46 7.93
CA PHE A 67 -17.42 -16.04 7.60
C PHE A 67 -16.45 -15.88 6.44
N ARG A 68 -15.26 -16.50 6.49
CA ARG A 68 -14.28 -16.47 5.41
C ARG A 68 -14.88 -16.86 4.07
N ASP A 69 -15.57 -18.01 4.04
CA ASP A 69 -16.10 -18.60 2.80
C ASP A 69 -17.26 -17.76 2.25
N MET A 70 -18.13 -17.25 3.10
CA MET A 70 -19.19 -16.33 2.74
C MET A 70 -18.60 -15.05 2.11
N ARG A 71 -17.57 -14.46 2.72
CA ARG A 71 -16.92 -13.26 2.18
C ARG A 71 -16.26 -13.50 0.82
N LEU A 72 -15.70 -14.68 0.61
CA LEU A 72 -15.10 -15.07 -0.68
C LEU A 72 -16.16 -15.32 -1.75
N ALA A 73 -17.27 -15.97 -1.39
CA ALA A 73 -18.40 -16.20 -2.30
C ALA A 73 -19.10 -14.89 -2.70
N GLY A 74 -19.12 -13.93 -1.80
CA GLY A 74 -19.68 -12.59 -1.98
C GLY A 74 -20.89 -12.33 -1.10
N ASP A 75 -20.94 -11.10 -0.57
CA ASP A 75 -22.13 -10.59 0.09
C ASP A 75 -23.17 -10.17 -0.96
N VAL A 76 -24.42 -10.40 -0.65
CA VAL A 76 -25.53 -9.84 -1.44
C VAL A 76 -25.72 -8.39 -1.02
N ASP A 77 -25.59 -7.45 -1.98
CA ASP A 77 -25.84 -6.02 -1.73
C ASP A 77 -27.35 -5.72 -1.65
N GLU A 78 -27.66 -4.46 -1.32
CA GLU A 78 -29.05 -3.98 -1.22
C GLU A 78 -29.86 -4.13 -2.55
N LYS A 79 -29.16 -4.33 -3.67
CA LYS A 79 -29.76 -4.55 -5.00
C LYS A 79 -29.81 -6.02 -5.39
N GLY A 80 -29.53 -6.93 -4.46
CA GLY A 80 -29.52 -8.38 -4.72
C GLY A 80 -28.31 -8.89 -5.50
N LYS A 81 -27.27 -8.05 -5.72
CA LYS A 81 -26.06 -8.44 -6.46
C LYS A 81 -25.03 -9.04 -5.51
N THR A 82 -24.54 -10.22 -5.84
CA THR A 82 -23.45 -10.87 -5.12
C THR A 82 -22.11 -10.22 -5.50
N ILE A 83 -21.36 -9.71 -4.51
CA ILE A 83 -20.06 -9.05 -4.70
C ILE A 83 -18.98 -9.83 -3.94
N PRO A 84 -18.24 -10.74 -4.59
CA PRO A 84 -17.14 -11.47 -3.98
C PRO A 84 -16.03 -10.54 -3.50
N ARG A 85 -15.44 -10.86 -2.36
CA ARG A 85 -14.28 -10.12 -1.85
C ARG A 85 -12.99 -10.84 -2.25
N SER A 86 -11.97 -10.05 -2.57
CA SER A 86 -10.66 -10.62 -2.91
C SER A 86 -10.07 -11.38 -1.71
N ASN A 87 -9.27 -12.41 -2.00
CA ASN A 87 -8.51 -13.14 -0.98
C ASN A 87 -7.78 -12.19 -0.03
N ASN A 88 -7.17 -11.13 -0.55
CA ASN A 88 -6.42 -10.18 0.27
C ASN A 88 -7.33 -9.38 1.20
N THR A 89 -8.53 -8.98 0.78
CA THR A 89 -9.52 -8.31 1.63
C THR A 89 -9.88 -9.20 2.81
N VAL A 90 -10.26 -10.45 2.55
CA VAL A 90 -10.63 -11.40 3.60
C VAL A 90 -9.46 -11.72 4.54
N ARG A 91 -8.25 -11.87 4.01
CA ARG A 91 -7.02 -12.02 4.83
C ARG A 91 -6.83 -10.86 5.81
N LEU A 92 -7.06 -9.63 5.37
CA LEU A 92 -6.91 -8.44 6.20
C LEU A 92 -8.03 -8.29 7.23
N GLU A 93 -9.26 -8.71 6.92
CA GLU A 93 -10.36 -8.80 7.88
C GLU A 93 -10.04 -9.83 8.97
N LEU A 94 -9.60 -11.02 8.58
CA LEU A 94 -9.16 -12.08 9.51
C LEU A 94 -7.92 -11.66 10.33
N ALA A 95 -7.02 -10.87 9.76
CA ALA A 95 -5.87 -10.35 10.51
C ALA A 95 -6.29 -9.37 11.61
N LEU A 96 -7.26 -8.49 11.34
CA LEU A 96 -7.82 -7.59 12.37
C LEU A 96 -8.52 -8.39 13.46
N LEU A 97 -9.36 -9.37 13.09
CA LEU A 97 -10.04 -10.24 14.05
C LEU A 97 -9.03 -11.02 14.92
N SER A 98 -7.98 -11.58 14.30
CA SER A 98 -6.92 -12.27 15.03
C SER A 98 -6.19 -11.37 16.02
N HIS A 99 -5.90 -10.12 15.62
CA HIS A 99 -5.25 -9.18 16.50
C HIS A 99 -6.17 -8.74 17.66
N LEU A 100 -7.46 -8.55 17.40
CA LEU A 100 -8.46 -8.32 18.43
C LEU A 100 -8.42 -9.43 19.50
N PHE A 101 -8.48 -10.72 19.11
CA PHE A 101 -8.38 -11.83 20.05
C PHE A 101 -7.06 -11.84 20.82
N THR A 102 -5.95 -11.51 20.15
CA THR A 102 -4.65 -11.43 20.81
C THR A 102 -4.62 -10.35 21.89
N VAL A 103 -5.16 -9.17 21.60
CA VAL A 103 -5.29 -8.06 22.56
C VAL A 103 -6.25 -8.44 23.69
N ALA A 104 -7.41 -9.03 23.36
CA ALA A 104 -8.40 -9.47 24.34
C ALA A 104 -7.81 -10.46 25.37
N ILE A 105 -7.01 -11.40 24.89
CA ILE A 105 -6.38 -12.41 25.76
C ILE A 105 -5.22 -11.79 26.56
N LYS A 106 -4.31 -11.06 25.89
CA LYS A 106 -3.04 -10.64 26.49
C LYS A 106 -3.13 -9.35 27.31
N GLU A 107 -3.95 -8.40 26.86
CA GLU A 107 -4.01 -7.05 27.45
C GLU A 107 -5.29 -6.82 28.28
N TRP A 108 -6.43 -7.38 27.82
CA TRP A 108 -7.70 -7.21 28.56
C TRP A 108 -7.98 -8.32 29.56
N GLY A 109 -7.15 -9.37 29.61
CA GLY A 109 -7.32 -10.48 30.55
C GLY A 109 -8.59 -11.29 30.32
N ILE A 110 -9.15 -11.25 29.10
CA ILE A 110 -10.37 -12.01 28.78
C ILE A 110 -10.03 -13.51 28.73
N GLY A 111 -10.73 -14.31 29.53
CA GLY A 111 -10.49 -15.73 29.75
C GLY A 111 -10.83 -16.59 28.54
N LEU A 112 -10.07 -16.47 27.46
CA LEU A 112 -10.14 -17.34 26.29
C LEU A 112 -8.90 -18.23 26.23
N PRO A 113 -9.04 -19.54 25.99
CA PRO A 113 -7.90 -20.48 25.98
C PRO A 113 -6.96 -20.27 24.81
N VAL A 114 -7.49 -19.91 23.66
CA VAL A 114 -6.73 -19.72 22.41
C VAL A 114 -7.39 -18.68 21.52
N ASN A 115 -6.62 -18.15 20.58
CA ASN A 115 -7.15 -17.32 19.50
C ASN A 115 -7.78 -18.22 18.43
N PRO A 116 -9.11 -18.23 18.24
CA PRO A 116 -9.76 -19.15 17.31
C PRO A 116 -9.40 -18.91 15.83
N VAL A 117 -8.95 -17.71 15.49
CA VAL A 117 -8.52 -17.34 14.12
C VAL A 117 -7.21 -18.04 13.73
N SER A 118 -6.40 -18.49 14.70
CA SER A 118 -5.19 -19.25 14.41
C SER A 118 -5.46 -20.66 13.88
N ASN A 119 -6.64 -21.20 14.15
CA ASN A 119 -7.02 -22.55 13.81
C ASN A 119 -7.71 -22.68 12.44
N ILE A 120 -7.81 -21.61 11.68
CA ILE A 120 -8.42 -21.64 10.35
C ILE A 120 -7.37 -21.43 9.24
N ARG A 121 -7.62 -22.07 8.11
CA ARG A 121 -6.85 -21.81 6.89
C ARG A 121 -7.21 -20.43 6.34
N ARG A 122 -6.20 -19.56 6.20
CA ARG A 122 -6.38 -18.26 5.55
C ARG A 122 -6.38 -18.40 4.03
N PRO A 123 -7.15 -17.57 3.29
CA PRO A 123 -7.09 -17.55 1.84
C PRO A 123 -5.65 -17.33 1.36
N ALA A 124 -5.26 -17.94 0.25
CA ALA A 124 -3.96 -17.71 -0.34
C ALA A 124 -3.78 -16.22 -0.69
N PRO A 125 -2.58 -15.63 -0.52
CA PRO A 125 -2.34 -14.29 -1.04
C PRO A 125 -2.54 -14.29 -2.55
N GLY A 126 -3.14 -13.23 -3.09
CA GLY A 126 -3.23 -13.06 -4.53
C GLY A 126 -1.84 -12.97 -5.17
N ALA A 127 -1.72 -13.43 -6.41
CA ALA A 127 -0.54 -13.18 -7.20
C ALA A 127 -0.29 -11.66 -7.28
N GLY A 128 0.94 -11.24 -7.11
CA GLY A 128 1.32 -9.85 -7.29
C GLY A 128 1.00 -9.37 -8.71
N ARG A 129 0.85 -8.06 -8.90
CA ARG A 129 0.66 -7.48 -10.23
C ARG A 129 1.99 -7.46 -11.00
N ASN A 130 1.96 -7.95 -12.24
CA ASN A 130 3.10 -7.92 -13.16
C ASN A 130 2.79 -7.05 -14.40
N ARG A 131 1.85 -6.10 -14.27
CA ARG A 131 1.42 -5.23 -15.37
C ARG A 131 2.53 -4.24 -15.72
N ARG A 132 3.00 -4.30 -16.95
CA ARG A 132 3.98 -3.38 -17.55
C ARG A 132 3.36 -2.63 -18.72
N LEU A 133 3.95 -1.50 -19.09
CA LEU A 133 3.56 -0.73 -20.28
C LEU A 133 4.27 -1.27 -21.52
N THR A 134 3.53 -1.49 -22.58
CA THR A 134 4.13 -1.61 -23.91
C THR A 134 4.65 -0.24 -24.37
N LYS A 135 5.54 -0.23 -25.36
CA LYS A 135 6.05 1.03 -25.92
C LYS A 135 4.94 1.94 -26.46
N ASP A 136 3.90 1.34 -27.04
CA ASP A 136 2.76 2.07 -27.58
C ASP A 136 1.85 2.60 -26.46
N GLU A 137 1.53 1.77 -25.46
CA GLU A 137 0.79 2.22 -24.27
C GLU A 137 1.49 3.39 -23.56
N GLN A 138 2.82 3.32 -23.46
CA GLN A 138 3.61 4.39 -22.88
C GLN A 138 3.48 5.70 -23.68
N LYS A 139 3.54 5.63 -25.01
CA LYS A 139 3.35 6.82 -25.86
C LYS A 139 1.97 7.42 -25.67
N ARG A 140 0.91 6.60 -25.70
CA ARG A 140 -0.45 7.06 -25.48
C ARG A 140 -0.65 7.67 -24.08
N LEU A 141 -0.10 7.02 -23.04
CA LEU A 141 -0.15 7.57 -21.67
C LEU A 141 0.55 8.91 -21.59
N TRP A 142 1.73 9.07 -22.17
CA TRP A 142 2.47 10.34 -22.20
C TRP A 142 1.72 11.43 -22.94
N SER A 143 1.10 11.13 -24.06
CA SER A 143 0.26 12.08 -24.80
C SER A 143 -0.90 12.59 -23.91
N ALA A 144 -1.62 11.68 -23.25
CA ALA A 144 -2.71 12.01 -22.36
C ALA A 144 -2.27 12.81 -21.13
N VAL A 145 -1.14 12.43 -20.51
CA VAL A 145 -0.57 13.12 -19.33
C VAL A 145 -0.11 14.54 -19.69
N ASN A 146 0.54 14.73 -20.83
CA ASN A 146 1.03 16.03 -21.27
C ASN A 146 -0.10 16.98 -21.70
N ALA A 147 -1.25 16.45 -22.15
CA ALA A 147 -2.41 17.23 -22.50
C ALA A 147 -3.19 17.78 -21.29
N TYR A 148 -2.86 17.30 -20.07
CA TYR A 148 -3.53 17.76 -18.86
C TYR A 148 -3.06 19.18 -18.47
N SER A 149 -3.99 20.05 -18.13
CA SER A 149 -3.72 21.49 -17.92
C SER A 149 -2.81 21.78 -16.72
N ASN A 150 -2.95 21.02 -15.62
CA ASN A 150 -2.09 21.22 -14.45
C ASN A 150 -0.75 20.46 -14.62
N PRO A 151 0.38 21.20 -14.70
CA PRO A 151 1.68 20.60 -14.98
C PRO A 151 2.20 19.67 -13.87
N MET A 152 1.71 19.81 -12.63
CA MET A 152 2.13 18.94 -11.52
C MET A 152 1.86 17.47 -11.83
N PHE A 153 0.78 17.17 -12.55
CA PHE A 153 0.43 15.80 -12.91
C PHE A 153 1.51 15.15 -13.77
N ARG A 154 1.99 15.84 -14.82
CA ARG A 154 3.05 15.32 -15.69
C ARG A 154 4.38 15.11 -14.96
N TRP A 155 4.76 16.03 -14.05
CA TRP A 155 5.97 15.90 -13.27
C TRP A 155 5.91 14.71 -12.32
N ILE A 156 4.80 14.53 -11.60
CA ILE A 156 4.59 13.39 -10.69
C ILE A 156 4.69 12.06 -11.45
N VAL A 157 4.06 11.95 -12.62
CA VAL A 157 4.12 10.74 -13.46
C VAL A 157 5.55 10.49 -13.96
N LYS A 158 6.26 11.55 -14.39
CA LYS A 158 7.65 11.47 -14.83
C LYS A 158 8.55 10.97 -13.70
N ILE A 159 8.50 11.61 -12.55
CA ILE A 159 9.30 11.23 -11.39
C ILE A 159 9.00 9.80 -10.94
N ALA A 160 7.73 9.38 -10.95
CA ALA A 160 7.37 8.00 -10.60
C ALA A 160 8.04 6.96 -11.52
N LEU A 161 8.06 7.22 -12.84
CA LEU A 161 8.69 6.36 -13.84
C LEU A 161 10.22 6.35 -13.77
N GLU A 162 10.81 7.47 -13.40
CA GLU A 162 12.28 7.63 -13.39
C GLU A 162 12.93 7.16 -12.07
N THR A 163 12.19 7.21 -10.97
CA THR A 163 12.76 6.96 -9.63
C THR A 163 12.21 5.71 -8.96
N GLY A 164 11.07 5.19 -9.40
CA GLY A 164 10.36 4.12 -8.73
C GLY A 164 9.89 4.48 -7.30
N MET A 165 9.83 5.74 -6.93
CA MET A 165 9.30 6.20 -5.64
C MET A 165 7.82 5.85 -5.48
N ARG A 166 7.37 5.71 -4.23
CA ARG A 166 5.94 5.53 -3.95
C ARG A 166 5.18 6.83 -4.16
N LEU A 167 3.91 6.73 -4.56
CA LEU A 167 3.07 7.92 -4.76
C LEU A 167 3.12 8.88 -3.57
N SER A 168 2.91 8.38 -2.36
CA SER A 168 2.95 9.22 -1.16
C SER A 168 4.32 9.84 -0.90
N GLU A 169 5.41 9.18 -1.28
CA GLU A 169 6.75 9.73 -1.15
C GLU A 169 6.95 10.90 -2.12
N ILE A 170 6.42 10.81 -3.35
CA ILE A 170 6.50 11.90 -4.33
C ILE A 170 5.62 13.08 -3.91
N THR A 171 4.35 12.82 -3.61
CA THR A 171 3.37 13.89 -3.37
C THR A 171 3.61 14.65 -2.07
N THR A 172 4.26 14.04 -1.09
CA THR A 172 4.59 14.71 0.18
C THR A 172 6.00 15.30 0.24
N LEU A 173 6.73 15.28 -0.90
CA LEU A 173 8.09 15.86 -0.96
C LEU A 173 8.09 17.36 -0.64
N ARG A 174 9.10 17.73 0.14
CA ARG A 174 9.42 19.10 0.47
C ARG A 174 10.66 19.56 -0.30
N ILE A 175 10.80 20.87 -0.50
CA ILE A 175 11.93 21.47 -1.21
C ILE A 175 13.26 21.03 -0.57
N SER A 176 13.35 21.08 0.76
CA SER A 176 14.57 20.73 1.50
C SER A 176 15.06 19.28 1.32
N GLN A 177 14.20 18.41 0.80
CA GLN A 177 14.54 17.00 0.58
C GLN A 177 15.19 16.74 -0.79
N VAL A 178 15.14 17.71 -1.71
CA VAL A 178 15.67 17.60 -3.08
C VAL A 178 16.94 18.40 -3.22
N ASP A 179 18.00 17.73 -3.64
CA ASP A 179 19.32 18.30 -3.89
C ASP A 179 19.62 18.10 -5.39
N LEU A 180 19.37 19.13 -6.18
CA LEU A 180 19.52 19.08 -7.64
C LEU A 180 20.96 19.05 -8.09
N ASP A 181 21.87 19.69 -7.35
CA ASP A 181 23.30 19.71 -7.67
C ASP A 181 23.89 18.30 -7.56
N ARG A 182 23.50 17.57 -6.51
CA ARG A 182 23.89 16.17 -6.29
C ARG A 182 22.97 15.17 -7.00
N ARG A 183 21.87 15.61 -7.57
CA ARG A 183 20.81 14.82 -8.16
C ARG A 183 20.31 13.69 -7.24
N ILE A 184 19.88 14.06 -6.04
CA ILE A 184 19.36 13.13 -5.04
C ILE A 184 18.12 13.67 -4.35
N VAL A 185 17.27 12.74 -3.88
CA VAL A 185 16.16 13.00 -2.96
C VAL A 185 16.41 12.25 -1.66
N ARG A 186 16.34 12.96 -0.52
CA ARG A 186 16.46 12.37 0.82
C ARG A 186 15.08 12.07 1.38
N LEU A 187 14.77 10.82 1.63
CA LEU A 187 13.52 10.36 2.22
C LEU A 187 13.75 9.93 3.67
N GLU A 188 13.49 10.82 4.61
CA GLU A 188 13.68 10.57 6.04
C GLU A 188 12.58 9.68 6.62
N HIS A 189 11.33 9.91 6.22
CA HIS A 189 10.16 9.18 6.69
C HIS A 189 9.51 8.39 5.56
N THR A 190 9.79 7.09 5.48
CA THR A 190 9.14 6.20 4.51
C THR A 190 8.02 5.38 5.17
N LYS A 191 7.13 4.80 4.36
CA LYS A 191 6.09 3.87 4.85
C LYS A 191 6.68 2.74 5.72
N ASN A 192 7.93 2.37 5.48
CA ASN A 192 8.63 1.30 6.19
C ASN A 192 9.57 1.82 7.28
N SER A 193 9.55 3.14 7.59
CA SER A 193 10.36 3.78 8.63
C SER A 193 11.89 3.66 8.45
N THR A 194 12.36 3.37 7.24
CA THR A 194 13.79 3.32 6.94
C THR A 194 14.13 4.49 6.02
N PRO A 195 14.96 5.46 6.45
CA PRO A 195 15.44 6.54 5.59
C PRO A 195 16.18 5.97 4.38
N ARG A 196 16.10 6.66 3.24
CA ARG A 196 16.90 6.34 2.06
C ARG A 196 17.11 7.53 1.18
N THR A 197 18.18 7.49 0.40
CA THR A 197 18.46 8.47 -0.65
C THR A 197 18.15 7.85 -2.01
N VAL A 198 17.41 8.57 -2.83
CA VAL A 198 17.02 8.15 -4.19
C VAL A 198 17.81 8.98 -5.19
N PRO A 199 18.64 8.38 -6.05
CA PRO A 199 19.33 9.08 -7.13
C PRO A 199 18.34 9.50 -8.20
N LEU A 200 18.61 10.61 -8.86
CA LEU A 200 17.78 11.17 -9.91
C LEU A 200 18.44 10.99 -11.28
N THR A 201 17.69 10.46 -12.23
CA THR A 201 18.05 10.53 -13.65
C THR A 201 18.05 12.00 -14.11
N ILE A 202 18.65 12.29 -15.25
CA ILE A 202 18.60 13.64 -15.86
C ILE A 202 17.14 14.07 -16.03
N GLN A 203 16.29 13.16 -16.51
CA GLN A 203 14.87 13.44 -16.74
C GLN A 203 14.10 13.72 -15.43
N ALA A 204 14.41 12.99 -14.34
CA ALA A 204 13.82 13.27 -13.04
C ALA A 204 14.27 14.61 -12.48
N SER A 205 15.56 14.95 -12.61
CA SER A 205 16.09 16.26 -12.20
C SER A 205 15.43 17.40 -12.96
N GLN A 206 15.28 17.29 -14.27
CA GLN A 206 14.57 18.28 -15.10
C GLN A 206 13.13 18.48 -14.63
N ALA A 207 12.40 17.39 -14.35
CA ALA A 207 11.03 17.49 -13.84
C ALA A 207 10.95 18.19 -12.48
N PHE A 208 11.93 18.00 -11.60
CA PHE A 208 12.02 18.74 -10.34
C PHE A 208 12.38 20.20 -10.55
N THR A 209 13.34 20.52 -11.42
CA THR A 209 13.69 21.90 -11.78
C THR A 209 12.46 22.64 -12.33
N GLU A 210 11.77 22.06 -13.32
CA GLU A 210 10.54 22.64 -13.86
C GLU A 210 9.48 22.88 -12.77
N ALA A 211 9.32 21.95 -11.83
CA ALA A 211 8.33 22.06 -10.77
C ALA A 211 8.70 23.14 -9.74
N LEU A 212 9.98 23.33 -9.46
CA LEU A 212 10.47 24.33 -8.51
C LEU A 212 10.47 25.75 -9.08
N ASP A 213 10.78 25.91 -10.37
CA ASP A 213 10.89 27.19 -11.03
C ASP A 213 9.57 27.69 -11.64
N HIS A 214 8.52 26.85 -11.62
CA HIS A 214 7.27 27.18 -12.29
C HIS A 214 6.50 28.31 -11.59
N PRO A 215 6.00 29.33 -12.32
CA PRO A 215 5.29 30.49 -11.77
C PRO A 215 4.04 30.18 -10.94
N ILE A 216 3.43 28.99 -11.15
CA ILE A 216 2.28 28.54 -10.35
C ILE A 216 2.62 28.30 -8.88
N ARG A 217 3.92 28.25 -8.55
CA ARG A 217 4.38 27.93 -7.21
C ARG A 217 4.17 29.09 -6.25
N PRO A 218 3.33 28.94 -5.21
CA PRO A 218 3.18 29.97 -4.19
C PRO A 218 4.32 29.91 -3.17
N PRO A 219 4.73 31.06 -2.61
CA PRO A 219 5.86 31.12 -1.67
C PRO A 219 5.55 30.50 -0.29
N GLU A 220 4.28 30.37 0.06
CA GLU A 220 3.84 29.94 1.40
C GLU A 220 3.89 28.42 1.63
N THR A 221 4.31 27.62 0.65
CA THR A 221 4.41 26.17 0.82
C THR A 221 5.78 25.63 0.49
N ASP A 222 6.25 24.71 1.32
CA ASP A 222 7.46 23.94 1.10
C ASP A 222 7.20 22.61 0.35
N LEU A 223 5.93 22.24 0.14
CA LEU A 223 5.58 21.09 -0.70
C LEU A 223 5.97 21.35 -2.15
N ILE A 224 6.59 20.38 -2.82
CA ILE A 224 6.89 20.47 -4.25
C ILE A 224 5.61 20.33 -5.07
N PHE A 225 4.76 19.38 -4.71
CA PHE A 225 3.47 19.12 -5.35
C PHE A 225 2.34 19.44 -4.38
N PHE A 226 1.65 20.52 -4.60
CA PHE A 226 0.67 21.10 -3.69
C PHE A 226 -0.71 21.26 -4.35
N GLY A 227 -1.74 21.04 -3.57
CA GLY A 227 -3.12 21.34 -3.92
C GLY A 227 -3.54 22.73 -3.48
N GLU A 228 -4.82 23.05 -3.69
CA GLU A 228 -5.43 24.27 -3.20
C GLU A 228 -5.42 24.33 -1.67
N PRO A 229 -5.37 25.53 -1.08
CA PRO A 229 -5.41 25.67 0.36
C PRO A 229 -6.74 25.17 0.92
N GLY A 230 -6.66 24.44 2.02
CA GLY A 230 -7.86 24.02 2.77
C GLY A 230 -8.52 25.20 3.50
N LYS A 231 -9.61 24.92 4.22
CA LYS A 231 -10.31 25.93 5.06
C LYS A 231 -9.40 26.53 6.15
N ASP A 232 -8.34 25.84 6.52
CA ASP A 232 -7.32 26.25 7.47
C ASP A 232 -6.17 27.05 6.83
N GLY A 233 -6.30 27.41 5.55
CA GLY A 233 -5.28 28.13 4.76
C GLY A 233 -4.06 27.27 4.40
N LYS A 234 -3.97 26.04 4.87
CA LYS A 234 -2.80 25.18 4.60
C LYS A 234 -2.96 24.39 3.33
N ARG A 235 -1.89 24.36 2.53
CA ARG A 235 -1.85 23.52 1.33
C ARG A 235 -1.50 22.07 1.72
N ARG A 236 -2.18 21.14 1.06
CA ARG A 236 -1.96 19.69 1.18
C ARG A 236 -1.34 19.14 -0.08
N PRO A 237 -0.79 17.91 -0.05
CA PRO A 237 -0.29 17.25 -1.25
C PRO A 237 -1.31 17.28 -2.39
N TYR A 238 -0.81 17.47 -3.61
CA TYR A 238 -1.64 17.48 -4.81
C TYR A 238 -2.36 16.15 -5.02
N LEU A 239 -3.68 16.19 -5.14
CA LEU A 239 -4.53 15.05 -5.46
C LEU A 239 -4.88 15.07 -6.94
N PHE A 240 -4.66 13.96 -7.63
CA PHE A 240 -4.85 13.85 -9.08
C PHE A 240 -5.58 12.57 -9.51
N ASP A 241 -6.36 11.97 -8.61
CA ASP A 241 -7.10 10.73 -8.92
C ASP A 241 -7.97 10.86 -10.16
N LYS A 242 -8.65 12.02 -10.33
CA LYS A 242 -9.45 12.31 -11.52
C LYS A 242 -8.55 12.41 -12.75
N ALA A 243 -7.48 13.21 -12.71
CA ALA A 243 -6.54 13.37 -13.82
C ALA A 243 -5.94 12.03 -14.26
N TRP A 244 -5.56 11.19 -13.29
CA TRP A 244 -5.07 9.84 -13.56
C TRP A 244 -6.11 8.95 -14.23
N THR A 245 -7.37 9.02 -13.76
CA THR A 245 -8.48 8.23 -14.32
C THR A 245 -8.77 8.66 -15.76
N ASP A 246 -8.85 9.95 -16.00
CA ASP A 246 -9.09 10.53 -17.33
C ASP A 246 -7.93 10.21 -18.30
N ALA A 247 -6.68 10.38 -17.87
CA ALA A 247 -5.50 10.06 -18.69
C ALA A 247 -5.43 8.58 -19.07
N LYS A 248 -5.74 7.67 -18.14
CA LYS A 248 -5.84 6.24 -18.45
C LYS A 248 -6.93 5.93 -19.47
N ALA A 249 -8.10 6.52 -19.29
CA ALA A 249 -9.22 6.33 -20.21
C ALA A 249 -8.85 6.80 -21.62
N THR A 250 -8.26 8.00 -21.74
CA THR A 250 -7.78 8.57 -23.02
C THR A 250 -6.69 7.70 -23.65
N ALA A 251 -5.79 7.12 -22.84
CA ALA A 251 -4.75 6.24 -23.32
C ALA A 251 -5.21 4.80 -23.59
N GLY A 252 -6.47 4.44 -23.30
CA GLY A 252 -6.99 3.09 -23.44
C GLY A 252 -6.40 2.08 -22.47
N LEU A 253 -5.97 2.51 -21.28
CA LEU A 253 -5.35 1.67 -20.25
C LEU A 253 -6.39 1.21 -19.22
N THR A 254 -7.03 0.07 -19.44
CA THR A 254 -8.12 -0.43 -18.58
C THR A 254 -7.65 -0.98 -17.25
N ASP A 255 -6.60 -1.81 -17.25
CA ASP A 255 -6.03 -2.41 -16.02
C ASP A 255 -4.62 -1.89 -15.76
N PHE A 256 -4.51 -0.58 -15.50
CA PHE A 256 -3.25 0.06 -15.14
C PHE A 256 -3.47 1.00 -13.95
N ARG A 257 -2.66 0.86 -12.91
CA ARG A 257 -2.73 1.67 -11.68
C ARG A 257 -1.51 2.56 -11.58
N PHE A 258 -1.59 3.68 -10.87
CA PHE A 258 -0.43 4.55 -10.66
C PHE A 258 0.76 3.79 -10.04
N HIS A 259 0.51 2.85 -9.14
CA HIS A 259 1.57 2.04 -8.53
C HIS A 259 2.31 1.13 -9.54
N ASP A 260 1.68 0.82 -10.69
CA ASP A 260 2.31 0.02 -11.74
C ASP A 260 3.44 0.80 -12.45
N LEU A 261 3.45 2.16 -12.36
CA LEU A 261 4.59 2.99 -12.79
C LEU A 261 5.86 2.66 -12.00
N ARG A 262 5.72 2.42 -10.69
CA ARG A 262 6.86 1.98 -9.88
C ARG A 262 7.31 0.57 -10.28
N HIS A 263 6.40 -0.33 -10.61
CA HIS A 263 6.75 -1.64 -11.14
C HIS A 263 7.52 -1.50 -12.46
N GLU A 264 7.08 -0.61 -13.33
CA GLU A 264 7.76 -0.29 -14.59
C GLU A 264 9.18 0.26 -14.34
N ALA A 265 9.33 1.25 -13.45
CA ALA A 265 10.64 1.83 -13.10
C ALA A 265 11.61 0.77 -12.56
N VAL A 266 11.17 -0.04 -11.59
CA VAL A 266 12.00 -1.11 -10.99
C VAL A 266 12.41 -2.15 -12.04
N SER A 267 11.51 -2.55 -12.94
CA SER A 267 11.85 -3.45 -14.03
C SER A 267 12.92 -2.85 -14.95
N ARG A 268 12.82 -1.55 -15.28
CA ARG A 268 13.84 -0.85 -16.11
C ARG A 268 15.20 -0.78 -15.42
N PHE A 269 15.25 -0.61 -14.10
CA PHE A 269 16.51 -0.63 -13.37
C PHE A 269 17.21 -1.99 -13.50
N VAL A 270 16.45 -3.09 -13.36
CA VAL A 270 16.96 -4.44 -13.55
C VAL A 270 17.43 -4.67 -15.01
N GLU A 271 16.63 -4.24 -15.99
CA GLU A 271 16.95 -4.32 -17.42
C GLU A 271 18.19 -3.48 -17.79
N ALA A 272 18.41 -2.36 -17.10
CA ALA A 272 19.62 -1.54 -17.23
C ALA A 272 20.86 -2.17 -16.56
N GLY A 273 20.71 -3.33 -15.90
CA GLY A 273 21.82 -4.07 -15.32
C GLY A 273 22.15 -3.74 -13.87
N LEU A 274 21.33 -2.92 -13.17
CA LEU A 274 21.52 -2.69 -11.76
C LEU A 274 21.33 -3.99 -10.96
N SER A 275 22.18 -4.20 -9.98
CA SER A 275 22.09 -5.33 -9.06
C SER A 275 20.84 -5.22 -8.17
N ASP A 276 20.39 -6.35 -7.63
CA ASP A 276 19.26 -6.39 -6.71
C ASP A 276 19.47 -5.48 -5.47
N GLN A 277 20.71 -5.35 -5.01
CA GLN A 277 21.06 -4.47 -3.91
C GLN A 277 20.88 -3.00 -4.26
N GLU A 278 21.34 -2.57 -5.44
CA GLU A 278 21.17 -1.21 -5.95
C GLU A 278 19.69 -0.90 -6.18
N VAL A 279 18.95 -1.81 -6.82
CA VAL A 279 17.50 -1.67 -7.01
C VAL A 279 16.76 -1.60 -5.68
N SER A 280 17.17 -2.39 -4.69
CA SER A 280 16.61 -2.36 -3.32
C SER A 280 16.88 -1.03 -2.63
N ALA A 281 18.11 -0.50 -2.73
CA ALA A 281 18.51 0.77 -2.15
C ALA A 281 17.69 1.95 -2.75
N ILE A 282 17.54 2.00 -4.07
CA ILE A 282 16.77 3.03 -4.76
C ILE A 282 15.29 2.92 -4.43
N SER A 283 14.71 1.74 -4.62
CA SER A 283 13.27 1.54 -4.51
C SER A 283 12.78 1.41 -3.07
N GLY A 284 13.64 1.01 -2.12
CA GLY A 284 13.27 0.76 -0.71
C GLY A 284 12.46 -0.52 -0.53
N HIS A 285 12.73 -1.57 -1.29
CA HIS A 285 12.23 -2.91 -1.02
C HIS A 285 13.04 -3.55 0.11
N LYS A 286 12.38 -4.04 1.16
CA LYS A 286 13.04 -4.63 2.33
C LYS A 286 13.42 -6.10 2.17
N SER A 287 12.85 -6.77 1.19
CA SER A 287 13.00 -8.20 0.98
C SER A 287 13.37 -8.48 -0.48
N MET A 288 14.43 -9.26 -0.67
CA MET A 288 14.83 -9.75 -1.99
C MET A 288 13.72 -10.58 -2.65
N GLN A 289 12.88 -11.23 -1.85
CA GLN A 289 11.71 -11.96 -2.36
C GLN A 289 10.70 -11.03 -3.07
N MET A 290 10.60 -9.74 -2.66
CA MET A 290 9.77 -8.76 -3.35
C MET A 290 10.39 -8.33 -4.69
N LEU A 291 11.70 -8.41 -4.84
CA LEU A 291 12.41 -8.11 -6.08
C LEU A 291 12.45 -9.29 -7.06
N LYS A 292 12.33 -10.54 -6.58
CA LYS A 292 12.34 -11.73 -7.45
C LYS A 292 11.37 -11.66 -8.63
N ARG A 293 10.27 -10.94 -8.50
CA ARG A 293 9.31 -10.72 -9.60
C ARG A 293 9.86 -9.87 -10.76
N TYR A 294 10.94 -9.12 -10.52
CA TYR A 294 11.58 -8.26 -11.52
C TYR A 294 12.85 -8.89 -12.06
N THR A 295 13.44 -9.81 -11.31
CA THR A 295 14.69 -10.51 -11.65
C THR A 295 14.38 -11.80 -12.40
N HIS A 296 13.60 -11.71 -13.49
CA HIS A 296 13.62 -12.76 -14.49
C HIS A 296 14.93 -12.63 -15.27
N LEU A 297 16.03 -13.06 -14.64
CA LEU A 297 17.32 -13.21 -15.32
C LEU A 297 17.09 -14.21 -16.45
N ARG A 298 17.04 -13.74 -17.67
CA ARG A 298 17.09 -14.62 -18.84
C ARG A 298 18.46 -15.26 -18.87
N ALA A 299 18.52 -16.54 -19.20
CA ALA A 299 19.80 -17.24 -19.30
C ALA A 299 20.75 -16.49 -20.25
N GLU A 300 20.21 -15.88 -21.31
CA GLU A 300 20.94 -15.07 -22.29
C GLU A 300 21.65 -13.85 -21.66
N ASP A 301 21.01 -13.17 -20.71
CA ASP A 301 21.59 -12.02 -20.01
C ASP A 301 22.76 -12.46 -19.11
N LEU A 302 22.71 -13.69 -18.59
CA LEU A 302 23.80 -14.26 -17.79
C LEU A 302 24.97 -14.69 -18.67
N VAL A 303 24.75 -15.23 -19.87
CA VAL A 303 25.82 -15.59 -20.82
C VAL A 303 26.71 -14.38 -21.10
N ALA A 304 26.11 -13.24 -21.48
CA ALA A 304 26.84 -12.02 -21.77
C ALA A 304 27.66 -11.49 -20.55
N LYS A 305 27.18 -11.74 -19.32
CA LYS A 305 27.92 -11.40 -18.09
C LYS A 305 29.07 -12.38 -17.81
N LEU A 306 28.86 -13.67 -18.06
CA LEU A 306 29.89 -14.70 -17.86
C LEU A 306 31.03 -14.52 -18.86
N ASP A 307 30.76 -14.15 -20.11
CA ASP A 307 31.77 -13.90 -21.10
C ASP A 307 32.70 -12.73 -20.74
N ARG A 308 32.17 -11.69 -20.10
CA ARG A 308 32.97 -10.55 -19.59
C ARG A 308 33.87 -10.90 -18.41
N LEU A 309 33.60 -11.98 -17.68
CA LEU A 309 34.47 -12.41 -16.58
C LEU A 309 35.75 -13.12 -17.06
N LYS A 310 35.80 -13.51 -18.33
CA LYS A 310 36.95 -14.20 -18.94
C LYS A 310 37.77 -13.28 -19.86
N ALA A 311 37.37 -12.03 -20.01
CA ALA A 311 38.09 -10.98 -20.72
C ALA A 311 38.86 -10.07 -19.77
#